data_b57e06b56ea85852054ae686ccd81ba8
#
_entry.id   b57e06b56ea85852054ae686ccd81ba8
#
_cell.length_a   1.000
_cell.length_b   1.000
_cell.length_c   1.000
_cell.angle_alpha   90.00
_cell.angle_beta   90.00
_cell.angle_gamma   90.00
#
_symmetry.space_group_name_H-M   'P 1'
#
loop_
_entity.id
_entity.type
_entity.pdbx_description
1 polymer ?
#
loop_
_entity_poly.entity_id
_entity_poly.type
_entity_poly.pdbx_seq_one_letter_code
_entity_poly.pdbx_strand_id
1 'polypeptide(L)'
;MKIPSLTIQQLLEAGVHLGHKTLRWNPKMKKYIFGKRDSIHIIDLTQTLELTNVALEKVYNTIANNGKILFVSTKKQASEAIAEVAKETGQYFVNYRWLGGMLTNWGTISGSIKKMKKYEADLVAENRGFTKKELLKMSVKKDKLERALGGIAEMKKIPDLVFIIDTNYESLAIAEATKLGIPICAILDSNSNPDGIEFPIPGNDDARRAIDLYCNLVKETIENAKKASPTKMEEKPNVDDAKAKEKSTKTVQELDREKLDAKFSKTEKVKLN
;
A
#
# COMPACT_ATOMS: atom_id res chain seq x y z
N MET A 1 -7.90 21.87 10.00
CA MET A 1 -7.90 20.39 9.86
C MET A 1 -9.30 19.88 10.18
N LYS A 2 -9.93 19.11 9.27
CA LYS A 2 -11.18 18.40 9.61
C LYS A 2 -10.81 16.94 9.86
N ILE A 3 -10.51 16.63 11.13
CA ILE A 3 -10.38 15.25 11.60
C ILE A 3 -11.79 14.80 12.01
N PRO A 4 -12.22 13.56 11.70
CA PRO A 4 -13.52 13.05 12.13
C PRO A 4 -13.64 13.12 13.65
N SER A 5 -14.83 13.52 14.12
CA SER A 5 -15.10 13.53 15.56
C SER A 5 -15.33 12.12 16.06
N LEU A 6 -14.51 11.67 17.00
CA LEU A 6 -14.63 10.38 17.66
C LEU A 6 -15.15 10.57 19.09
N THR A 7 -16.09 9.74 19.52
CA THR A 7 -16.62 9.77 20.89
C THR A 7 -16.29 8.48 21.63
N ILE A 8 -16.19 8.56 22.95
CA ILE A 8 -15.98 7.38 23.83
C ILE A 8 -17.12 6.38 23.67
N GLN A 9 -18.34 6.84 23.43
CA GLN A 9 -19.49 5.98 23.20
C GLN A 9 -19.33 5.14 21.95
N GLN A 10 -18.88 5.71 20.83
CA GLN A 10 -18.61 4.97 19.59
C GLN A 10 -17.51 3.91 19.78
N LEU A 11 -16.46 4.23 20.54
CA LEU A 11 -15.40 3.27 20.88
C LEU A 11 -15.95 2.10 21.72
N LEU A 12 -16.84 2.41 22.69
CA LEU A 12 -17.45 1.41 23.56
C LEU A 12 -18.37 0.48 22.75
N GLU A 13 -19.24 1.03 21.90
CA GLU A 13 -20.17 0.28 21.05
C GLU A 13 -19.45 -0.63 20.04
N ALA A 14 -18.33 -0.18 19.51
CA ALA A 14 -17.47 -0.97 18.63
C ALA A 14 -16.69 -2.07 19.37
N GLY A 15 -16.65 -2.04 20.71
CA GLY A 15 -15.93 -3.02 21.52
C GLY A 15 -14.42 -2.82 21.57
N VAL A 16 -13.95 -1.60 21.35
CA VAL A 16 -12.51 -1.23 21.33
C VAL A 16 -11.85 -1.47 22.70
N HIS A 17 -12.61 -1.35 23.79
CA HIS A 17 -12.13 -1.52 25.17
C HIS A 17 -11.79 -2.98 25.55
N LEU A 18 -12.22 -3.97 24.77
CA LEU A 18 -12.00 -5.38 25.05
C LEU A 18 -10.62 -5.81 24.57
N GLY A 19 -9.74 -6.17 25.49
CA GLY A 19 -8.45 -6.75 25.15
C GLY A 19 -8.45 -8.28 25.27
N HIS A 20 -7.27 -8.85 25.31
CA HIS A 20 -7.06 -10.30 25.43
C HIS A 20 -7.16 -10.79 26.89
N LYS A 21 -7.20 -12.12 27.03
CA LYS A 21 -7.16 -12.78 28.35
C LYS A 21 -5.89 -12.41 29.12
N THR A 22 -6.02 -12.27 30.45
CA THR A 22 -4.92 -11.87 31.35
C THR A 22 -3.67 -12.73 31.26
N LEU A 23 -3.78 -13.98 30.81
CA LEU A 23 -2.63 -14.88 30.62
C LEU A 23 -1.77 -14.55 29.36
N ARG A 24 -2.32 -13.76 28.44
CA ARG A 24 -1.66 -13.47 27.15
C ARG A 24 -1.21 -12.01 27.01
N TRP A 25 -1.27 -11.23 28.07
CA TRP A 25 -0.95 -9.82 28.01
C TRP A 25 0.56 -9.53 27.95
N ASN A 26 0.91 -8.38 27.40
CA ASN A 26 2.29 -7.87 27.44
C ASN A 26 2.43 -6.85 28.60
N PRO A 27 3.39 -7.02 29.52
CA PRO A 27 3.60 -6.07 30.62
C PRO A 27 3.84 -4.62 30.17
N LYS A 28 4.39 -4.40 29.00
CA LYS A 28 4.61 -3.05 28.42
C LYS A 28 3.31 -2.31 28.10
N MET A 29 2.20 -3.05 27.94
CA MET A 29 0.87 -2.48 27.74
C MET A 29 0.19 -2.01 29.02
N LYS A 30 0.81 -2.23 30.20
CA LYS A 30 0.23 -1.87 31.51
C LYS A 30 -0.26 -0.42 31.57
N LYS A 31 0.40 0.52 30.93
CA LYS A 31 0.04 1.95 30.92
C LYS A 31 -1.26 2.26 30.18
N TYR A 32 -1.71 1.37 29.27
CA TYR A 32 -2.93 1.52 28.46
C TYR A 32 -4.09 0.68 28.98
N ILE A 33 -3.88 -0.12 30.04
CA ILE A 33 -4.90 -1.00 30.61
C ILE A 33 -5.57 -0.30 31.77
N PHE A 34 -6.88 -0.10 31.68
CA PHE A 34 -7.72 0.45 32.74
C PHE A 34 -7.91 -0.54 33.89
N GLY A 35 -8.12 -1.82 33.57
CA GLY A 35 -8.36 -2.85 34.56
C GLY A 35 -8.58 -4.23 33.96
N LYS A 36 -9.17 -5.13 34.77
CA LYS A 36 -9.53 -6.49 34.31
C LYS A 36 -10.97 -6.81 34.73
N ARG A 37 -11.70 -7.51 33.88
CA ARG A 37 -13.03 -8.06 34.17
C ARG A 37 -13.12 -9.44 33.52
N ASP A 38 -13.65 -10.42 34.24
CA ASP A 38 -13.85 -11.80 33.74
C ASP A 38 -12.59 -12.40 33.05
N SER A 39 -11.42 -12.18 33.67
CA SER A 39 -10.12 -12.61 33.13
C SER A 39 -9.74 -11.99 31.77
N ILE A 40 -10.37 -10.88 31.38
CA ILE A 40 -10.04 -10.09 30.18
C ILE A 40 -9.53 -8.71 30.63
N HIS A 41 -8.51 -8.20 29.97
CA HIS A 41 -8.04 -6.84 30.17
C HIS A 41 -8.99 -5.84 29.50
N ILE A 42 -9.25 -4.74 30.18
CA ILE A 42 -10.03 -3.61 29.67
C ILE A 42 -9.05 -2.48 29.33
N ILE A 43 -9.08 -2.02 28.09
CA ILE A 43 -8.25 -0.93 27.58
C ILE A 43 -8.88 0.41 27.97
N ASP A 44 -8.07 1.38 28.33
CA ASP A 44 -8.50 2.74 28.69
C ASP A 44 -8.89 3.54 27.42
N LEU A 45 -10.19 3.72 27.24
CA LEU A 45 -10.75 4.44 26.09
C LEU A 45 -10.42 5.93 26.08
N THR A 46 -10.12 6.54 27.23
CA THR A 46 -9.71 7.95 27.28
C THR A 46 -8.38 8.15 26.59
N GLN A 47 -7.40 7.32 26.92
CA GLN A 47 -6.10 7.31 26.23
C GLN A 47 -6.23 6.90 24.77
N THR A 48 -7.10 5.92 24.46
CA THR A 48 -7.37 5.52 23.07
C THR A 48 -7.87 6.68 22.24
N LEU A 49 -8.82 7.47 22.75
CA LEU A 49 -9.38 8.63 22.07
C LEU A 49 -8.29 9.68 21.74
N GLU A 50 -7.49 10.04 22.73
CA GLU A 50 -6.41 11.03 22.58
C GLU A 50 -5.35 10.56 21.56
N LEU A 51 -4.86 9.33 21.71
CA LEU A 51 -3.84 8.77 20.82
C LEU A 51 -4.36 8.52 19.40
N THR A 52 -5.63 8.16 19.27
CA THR A 52 -6.27 8.05 17.94
C THR A 52 -6.28 9.41 17.22
N ASN A 53 -6.64 10.48 17.93
CA ASN A 53 -6.62 11.83 17.33
C ASN A 53 -5.22 12.23 16.87
N VAL A 54 -4.18 11.97 17.66
CA VAL A 54 -2.79 12.22 17.29
C VAL A 54 -2.38 11.41 16.05
N ALA A 55 -2.77 10.13 16.00
CA ALA A 55 -2.51 9.27 14.86
C ALA A 55 -3.22 9.74 13.59
N LEU A 56 -4.50 10.15 13.69
CA LEU A 56 -5.27 10.70 12.57
C LEU A 56 -4.69 12.03 12.09
N GLU A 57 -4.16 12.87 13.00
CA GLU A 57 -3.45 14.08 12.62
C GLU A 57 -2.20 13.76 11.78
N LYS A 58 -1.44 12.76 12.15
CA LYS A 58 -0.29 12.30 11.37
C LYS A 58 -0.70 11.79 10.00
N VAL A 59 -1.77 10.98 9.91
CA VAL A 59 -2.36 10.51 8.65
C VAL A 59 -2.75 11.70 7.77
N TYR A 60 -3.46 12.67 8.33
CA TYR A 60 -3.89 13.89 7.63
C TYR A 60 -2.67 14.64 7.06
N ASN A 61 -1.67 14.92 7.88
CA ASN A 61 -0.47 15.65 7.48
C ASN A 61 0.34 14.91 6.39
N THR A 62 0.41 13.58 6.47
CA THR A 62 1.07 12.76 5.45
C THR A 62 0.40 12.91 4.10
N ILE A 63 -0.93 12.83 4.05
CA ILE A 63 -1.69 12.95 2.80
C ILE A 63 -1.69 14.41 2.29
N ALA A 64 -1.80 15.39 3.18
CA ALA A 64 -1.73 16.81 2.80
C ALA A 64 -0.41 17.17 2.11
N ASN A 65 0.68 16.47 2.48
CA ASN A 65 2.00 16.59 1.85
C ASN A 65 2.20 15.67 0.63
N ASN A 66 1.12 15.14 0.03
CA ASN A 66 1.16 14.16 -1.08
C ASN A 66 1.92 12.87 -0.74
N GLY A 67 2.04 12.53 0.53
CA GLY A 67 2.62 11.27 1.00
C GLY A 67 1.71 10.09 0.70
N LYS A 68 2.28 8.88 0.77
CA LYS A 68 1.56 7.62 0.56
C LYS A 68 1.58 6.77 1.81
N ILE A 69 0.45 6.15 2.09
CA ILE A 69 0.25 5.27 3.23
C ILE A 69 0.23 3.82 2.75
N LEU A 70 0.91 2.95 3.50
CA LEU A 70 0.83 1.51 3.32
C LEU A 70 0.01 0.90 4.45
N PHE A 71 -1.13 0.31 4.12
CA PHE A 71 -1.96 -0.43 5.06
C PHE A 71 -1.47 -1.88 5.15
N VAL A 72 -1.28 -2.39 6.36
CA VAL A 72 -0.77 -3.76 6.59
C VAL A 72 -1.63 -4.47 7.61
N SER A 73 -2.23 -5.58 7.20
CA SER A 73 -2.78 -6.59 8.11
C SER A 73 -3.05 -7.89 7.35
N THR A 74 -2.45 -8.96 7.81
CA THR A 74 -2.67 -10.31 7.26
C THR A 74 -3.72 -11.10 8.06
N LYS A 75 -4.27 -10.49 9.13
CA LYS A 75 -5.32 -11.07 9.96
C LYS A 75 -6.63 -11.15 9.17
N LYS A 76 -7.29 -12.32 9.18
CA LYS A 76 -8.52 -12.56 8.38
C LYS A 76 -9.62 -11.52 8.63
N GLN A 77 -9.78 -11.06 9.86
CA GLN A 77 -10.81 -10.09 10.25
C GLN A 77 -10.57 -8.71 9.64
N ALA A 78 -9.31 -8.32 9.44
CA ALA A 78 -8.91 -6.99 8.97
C ALA A 78 -8.55 -6.96 7.48
N SER A 79 -8.17 -8.10 6.88
CA SER A 79 -7.58 -8.16 5.54
C SER A 79 -8.48 -7.60 4.44
N GLU A 80 -9.79 -7.76 4.56
CA GLU A 80 -10.78 -7.26 3.61
C GLU A 80 -11.00 -5.75 3.80
N ALA A 81 -11.22 -5.32 5.05
CA ALA A 81 -11.49 -3.92 5.39
C ALA A 81 -10.32 -2.99 4.97
N ILE A 82 -9.07 -3.38 5.26
CA ILE A 82 -7.92 -2.56 4.85
C ILE A 82 -7.74 -2.50 3.33
N ALA A 83 -8.03 -3.59 2.62
CA ALA A 83 -7.91 -3.61 1.17
C ALA A 83 -8.97 -2.71 0.50
N GLU A 84 -10.19 -2.68 1.03
CA GLU A 84 -11.27 -1.81 0.59
C GLU A 84 -10.90 -0.34 0.80
N VAL A 85 -10.54 0.04 2.03
CA VAL A 85 -10.14 1.41 2.35
C VAL A 85 -8.95 1.89 1.51
N ALA A 86 -7.93 1.04 1.34
CA ALA A 86 -6.76 1.40 0.54
C ALA A 86 -7.12 1.62 -0.94
N LYS A 87 -7.98 0.77 -1.52
CA LYS A 87 -8.44 0.91 -2.91
C LYS A 87 -9.26 2.19 -3.10
N GLU A 88 -10.23 2.45 -2.23
CA GLU A 88 -11.08 3.65 -2.31
C GLU A 88 -10.29 4.94 -2.11
N THR A 89 -9.30 4.91 -1.23
CA THR A 89 -8.44 6.07 -0.97
C THR A 89 -7.22 6.16 -1.88
N GLY A 90 -7.02 5.22 -2.82
CA GLY A 90 -5.86 5.21 -3.73
C GLY A 90 -4.51 5.10 -2.98
N GLN A 91 -4.51 4.34 -1.89
CA GLN A 91 -3.35 4.02 -1.09
C GLN A 91 -2.90 2.57 -1.33
N TYR A 92 -1.77 2.17 -0.74
CA TYR A 92 -1.22 0.82 -0.90
C TYR A 92 -1.64 -0.09 0.25
N PHE A 93 -1.69 -1.41 0.01
CA PHE A 93 -2.02 -2.37 1.06
C PHE A 93 -1.31 -3.71 0.90
N VAL A 94 -1.13 -4.41 2.03
CA VAL A 94 -0.69 -5.80 2.12
C VAL A 94 -1.66 -6.52 3.07
N ASN A 95 -2.48 -7.40 2.50
CA ASN A 95 -3.58 -8.05 3.23
C ASN A 95 -3.52 -9.59 3.24
N TYR A 96 -2.50 -10.19 2.63
CA TYR A 96 -2.41 -11.65 2.54
C TYR A 96 -1.22 -12.21 3.31
N ARG A 97 -0.01 -11.76 3.00
CA ARG A 97 1.23 -12.19 3.68
C ARG A 97 2.31 -11.14 3.48
N TRP A 98 2.96 -10.75 4.56
CA TRP A 98 4.17 -9.94 4.46
C TRP A 98 5.34 -10.81 3.99
N LEU A 99 5.98 -10.42 2.91
CA LEU A 99 7.20 -11.07 2.43
C LEU A 99 8.41 -10.38 3.05
N GLY A 100 9.34 -11.16 3.64
CA GLY A 100 10.56 -10.57 4.20
C GLY A 100 11.31 -9.77 3.17
N GLY A 101 11.74 -8.55 3.56
CA GLY A 101 12.40 -7.60 2.67
C GLY A 101 11.46 -6.76 1.81
N MET A 102 10.15 -6.71 2.11
CA MET A 102 9.18 -5.98 1.29
C MET A 102 9.46 -4.48 1.22
N LEU A 103 10.00 -3.88 2.27
CA LEU A 103 10.46 -2.49 2.29
C LEU A 103 11.99 -2.42 2.17
N THR A 104 12.72 -3.21 2.95
CA THR A 104 14.19 -3.15 3.01
C THR A 104 14.89 -3.69 1.77
N ASN A 105 14.25 -4.57 1.00
CA ASN A 105 14.76 -5.11 -0.28
C ASN A 105 13.79 -4.85 -1.43
N TRP A 106 13.36 -3.59 -1.55
CA TRP A 106 12.41 -3.15 -2.56
C TRP A 106 12.84 -3.50 -4.01
N GLY A 107 14.14 -3.50 -4.29
CA GLY A 107 14.66 -3.87 -5.62
C GLY A 107 14.24 -5.27 -6.07
N THR A 108 14.32 -6.27 -5.18
CA THR A 108 13.89 -7.65 -5.45
C THR A 108 12.37 -7.76 -5.56
N ILE A 109 11.63 -7.06 -4.69
CA ILE A 109 10.17 -7.04 -4.71
C ILE A 109 9.65 -6.40 -6.00
N SER A 110 10.21 -5.27 -6.42
CA SER A 110 9.85 -4.61 -7.68
C SER A 110 10.14 -5.50 -8.90
N GLY A 111 11.23 -6.29 -8.87
CA GLY A 111 11.51 -7.33 -9.85
C GLY A 111 10.42 -8.41 -9.93
N SER A 112 9.88 -8.81 -8.77
CA SER A 112 8.76 -9.76 -8.68
C SER A 112 7.45 -9.17 -9.21
N ILE A 113 7.19 -7.88 -8.94
CA ILE A 113 6.04 -7.14 -9.49
C ILE A 113 6.15 -7.04 -11.02
N LYS A 114 7.34 -6.74 -11.57
CA LYS A 114 7.57 -6.75 -13.02
C LYS A 114 7.30 -8.11 -13.65
N LYS A 115 7.70 -9.21 -12.99
CA LYS A 115 7.39 -10.59 -13.43
C LYS A 115 5.88 -10.86 -13.42
N MET A 116 5.16 -10.40 -12.40
CA MET A 116 3.70 -10.52 -12.31
C MET A 116 3.03 -9.81 -13.49
N LYS A 117 3.38 -8.55 -13.76
CA LYS A 117 2.86 -7.76 -14.89
C LYS A 117 3.22 -8.40 -16.24
N LYS A 118 4.40 -9.02 -16.36
CA LYS A 118 4.78 -9.77 -17.56
C LYS A 118 3.88 -10.99 -17.77
N TYR A 119 3.64 -11.80 -16.71
CA TYR A 119 2.71 -12.93 -16.83
C TYR A 119 1.30 -12.50 -17.21
N GLU A 120 0.82 -11.37 -16.69
CA GLU A 120 -0.46 -10.79 -17.06
C GLU A 120 -0.51 -10.42 -18.55
N ALA A 121 0.50 -9.73 -19.06
CA ALA A 121 0.63 -9.38 -20.47
C ALA A 121 0.74 -10.61 -21.36
N ASP A 122 1.49 -11.65 -20.92
CA ASP A 122 1.66 -12.90 -21.67
C ASP A 122 0.37 -13.73 -21.72
N LEU A 123 -0.48 -13.66 -20.69
CA LEU A 123 -1.79 -14.34 -20.66
C LEU A 123 -2.86 -13.66 -21.53
N VAL A 124 -2.78 -12.33 -21.69
CA VAL A 124 -3.72 -11.54 -22.54
C VAL A 124 -3.34 -11.66 -24.02
N ALA A 125 -2.09 -11.89 -24.37
CA ALA A 125 -1.64 -12.00 -25.74
C ALA A 125 -2.00 -13.36 -26.36
N GLU A 126 -3.04 -13.40 -27.21
CA GLU A 126 -3.65 -14.62 -27.79
C GLU A 126 -2.74 -15.48 -28.67
N ASN A 127 -1.55 -15.02 -29.09
CA ASN A 127 -0.77 -15.66 -30.17
C ASN A 127 0.74 -15.85 -29.86
N ARG A 128 1.11 -16.26 -28.64
CA ARG A 128 2.55 -16.41 -28.30
C ARG A 128 3.11 -17.85 -28.36
N GLY A 129 2.41 -18.80 -28.95
CA GLY A 129 2.91 -20.17 -29.12
C GLY A 129 3.05 -21.01 -27.84
N PHE A 130 2.43 -20.57 -26.73
CA PHE A 130 2.42 -21.32 -25.49
C PHE A 130 1.43 -22.48 -25.50
N THR A 131 1.84 -23.61 -24.93
CA THR A 131 0.94 -24.76 -24.74
C THR A 131 -0.08 -24.47 -23.62
N LYS A 132 -1.24 -25.13 -23.65
CA LYS A 132 -2.28 -25.00 -22.60
C LYS A 132 -1.72 -25.25 -21.19
N LYS A 133 -0.77 -26.19 -21.05
CA LYS A 133 -0.11 -26.52 -19.79
C LYS A 133 0.78 -25.37 -19.28
N GLU A 134 1.44 -24.66 -20.17
CA GLU A 134 2.28 -23.49 -19.81
C GLU A 134 1.43 -22.30 -19.40
N LEU A 135 0.35 -22.03 -20.13
CA LEU A 135 -0.62 -21.00 -19.77
C LEU A 135 -1.20 -21.22 -18.38
N LEU A 136 -1.60 -22.45 -18.06
CA LEU A 136 -2.10 -22.80 -16.72
C LEU A 136 -1.02 -22.56 -15.63
N LYS A 137 0.24 -22.96 -15.90
CA LYS A 137 1.33 -22.72 -14.95
C LYS A 137 1.62 -21.21 -14.75
N MET A 138 1.52 -20.41 -15.79
CA MET A 138 1.69 -18.95 -15.72
C MET A 138 0.53 -18.30 -14.94
N SER A 139 -0.71 -18.69 -15.19
CA SER A 139 -1.88 -18.23 -14.45
C SER A 139 -1.72 -18.49 -12.94
N VAL A 140 -1.41 -19.72 -12.53
CA VAL A 140 -1.20 -20.07 -11.12
C VAL A 140 -0.05 -19.24 -10.49
N LYS A 141 1.03 -18.99 -11.23
CA LYS A 141 2.14 -18.16 -10.74
C LYS A 141 1.74 -16.69 -10.62
N LYS A 142 0.98 -16.17 -11.60
CA LYS A 142 0.43 -14.80 -11.57
C LYS A 142 -0.45 -14.63 -10.35
N ASP A 143 -1.45 -15.51 -10.17
CA ASP A 143 -2.41 -15.44 -9.06
C ASP A 143 -1.74 -15.48 -7.69
N LYS A 144 -0.67 -16.30 -7.54
CA LYS A 144 0.12 -16.34 -6.31
C LYS A 144 0.84 -15.03 -6.03
N LEU A 145 1.42 -14.40 -7.04
CA LEU A 145 2.10 -13.10 -6.90
C LEU A 145 1.09 -11.98 -6.68
N GLU A 146 -0.03 -11.99 -7.37
CA GLU A 146 -1.09 -10.98 -7.26
C GLU A 146 -1.69 -10.94 -5.85
N ARG A 147 -1.95 -12.10 -5.24
CA ARG A 147 -2.42 -12.17 -3.84
C ARG A 147 -1.43 -11.55 -2.85
N ALA A 148 -0.12 -11.71 -3.08
CA ALA A 148 0.90 -11.22 -2.16
C ALA A 148 1.34 -9.77 -2.43
N LEU A 149 1.35 -9.34 -3.70
CA LEU A 149 1.96 -8.09 -4.15
C LEU A 149 0.99 -7.16 -4.87
N GLY A 150 -0.25 -7.60 -5.14
CA GLY A 150 -1.23 -6.83 -5.91
C GLY A 150 -1.51 -5.46 -5.31
N GLY A 151 -1.62 -5.36 -3.97
CA GLY A 151 -1.87 -4.09 -3.30
C GLY A 151 -0.72 -3.08 -3.34
N ILE A 152 0.49 -3.52 -3.71
CA ILE A 152 1.68 -2.67 -3.85
C ILE A 152 2.21 -2.63 -5.30
N ALA A 153 1.46 -3.19 -6.27
CA ALA A 153 1.89 -3.32 -7.66
C ALA A 153 2.18 -1.97 -8.35
N GLU A 154 1.55 -0.90 -7.88
CA GLU A 154 1.74 0.46 -8.40
C GLU A 154 2.66 1.33 -7.54
N MET A 155 3.20 0.78 -6.48
CA MET A 155 4.10 1.50 -5.60
C MET A 155 5.44 1.78 -6.30
N LYS A 156 5.76 3.07 -6.49
CA LYS A 156 7.00 3.52 -7.14
C LYS A 156 8.12 3.80 -6.13
N LYS A 157 7.77 4.23 -4.93
CA LYS A 157 8.68 4.59 -3.84
C LYS A 157 8.20 3.98 -2.52
N ILE A 158 9.08 3.91 -1.54
CA ILE A 158 8.78 3.50 -0.17
C ILE A 158 7.67 4.42 0.41
N PRO A 159 6.71 3.89 1.18
CA PRO A 159 5.62 4.68 1.75
C PRO A 159 6.13 5.67 2.81
N ASP A 160 5.40 6.77 2.98
CA ASP A 160 5.74 7.83 3.93
C ASP A 160 5.14 7.57 5.33
N LEU A 161 4.19 6.63 5.44
CA LEU A 161 3.57 6.16 6.69
C LEU A 161 3.12 4.72 6.52
N VAL A 162 3.26 3.91 7.56
CA VAL A 162 2.71 2.54 7.62
C VAL A 162 1.59 2.49 8.66
N PHE A 163 0.42 2.00 8.28
CA PHE A 163 -0.71 1.77 9.17
C PHE A 163 -0.90 0.27 9.38
N ILE A 164 -0.81 -0.20 10.63
CA ILE A 164 -0.77 -1.63 10.97
C ILE A 164 -1.93 -1.98 11.89
N ILE A 165 -2.60 -3.08 11.59
CA ILE A 165 -3.56 -3.72 12.50
C ILE A 165 -2.98 -5.06 12.93
N ASP A 166 -2.83 -5.25 14.24
CA ASP A 166 -2.19 -6.39 14.90
C ASP A 166 -0.66 -6.44 14.72
N THR A 167 0.03 -5.89 15.73
CA THR A 167 1.50 -5.80 15.73
C THR A 167 2.20 -7.14 15.95
N ASN A 168 1.53 -8.14 16.53
CA ASN A 168 2.12 -9.45 16.76
C ASN A 168 2.23 -10.24 15.45
N TYR A 169 1.20 -10.19 14.61
CA TYR A 169 1.25 -10.81 13.28
C TYR A 169 2.21 -10.10 12.34
N GLU A 170 2.28 -8.76 12.41
CA GLU A 170 3.04 -7.93 11.47
C GLU A 170 4.41 -7.47 12.04
N SER A 171 5.00 -8.26 12.94
CA SER A 171 6.28 -7.92 13.58
C SER A 171 7.43 -7.69 12.59
N LEU A 172 7.44 -8.41 11.45
CA LEU A 172 8.42 -8.20 10.38
C LEU A 172 8.23 -6.85 9.68
N ALA A 173 6.99 -6.44 9.43
CA ALA A 173 6.68 -5.14 8.83
C ALA A 173 7.14 -4.00 9.73
N ILE A 174 6.90 -4.12 11.05
CA ILE A 174 7.35 -3.15 12.06
C ILE A 174 8.89 -3.07 12.06
N ALA A 175 9.58 -4.20 12.12
CA ALA A 175 11.05 -4.22 12.13
C ALA A 175 11.65 -3.59 10.87
N GLU A 176 11.06 -3.83 9.69
CA GLU A 176 11.52 -3.24 8.44
C GLU A 176 11.23 -1.73 8.37
N ALA A 177 10.03 -1.30 8.77
CA ALA A 177 9.66 0.12 8.80
C ALA A 177 10.54 0.91 9.78
N THR A 178 10.75 0.38 10.99
CA THR A 178 11.65 0.98 11.99
C THR A 178 13.08 1.10 11.47
N LYS A 179 13.59 0.04 10.79
CA LYS A 179 14.93 0.07 10.20
C LYS A 179 15.11 1.15 9.14
N LEU A 180 14.05 1.49 8.42
CA LEU A 180 14.05 2.53 7.39
C LEU A 180 13.64 3.91 7.92
N GLY A 181 13.30 4.03 9.21
CA GLY A 181 12.85 5.29 9.80
C GLY A 181 11.48 5.74 9.29
N ILE A 182 10.63 4.81 8.84
CA ILE A 182 9.27 5.12 8.38
C ILE A 182 8.36 5.17 9.61
N PRO A 183 7.61 6.25 9.83
CA PRO A 183 6.68 6.36 10.96
C PRO A 183 5.59 5.29 10.90
N ILE A 184 5.28 4.72 12.06
CA ILE A 184 4.33 3.62 12.20
C ILE A 184 3.15 4.09 13.03
N CYS A 185 1.95 3.95 12.48
CA CYS A 185 0.68 4.06 13.17
C CYS A 185 0.11 2.64 13.34
N ALA A 186 -0.10 2.18 14.57
CA ALA A 186 -0.55 0.80 14.79
C ALA A 186 -1.60 0.67 15.88
N ILE A 187 -2.55 -0.26 15.63
CA ILE A 187 -3.52 -0.69 16.64
C ILE A 187 -2.82 -1.69 17.57
N LEU A 188 -2.92 -1.43 18.87
CA LEU A 188 -2.26 -2.20 19.94
C LEU A 188 -3.28 -2.82 20.86
N ASP A 189 -3.42 -4.12 20.83
CA ASP A 189 -4.17 -4.85 21.84
C ASP A 189 -3.30 -5.12 23.10
N SER A 190 -3.89 -5.63 24.15
CA SER A 190 -3.23 -5.91 25.45
C SER A 190 -2.07 -6.92 25.38
N ASN A 191 -1.97 -7.73 24.32
CA ASN A 191 -0.88 -8.68 24.05
C ASN A 191 0.25 -8.10 23.18
N SER A 192 0.07 -6.89 22.67
CA SER A 192 0.99 -6.23 21.71
C SER A 192 2.25 -5.68 22.37
N ASN A 193 3.31 -5.50 21.58
CA ASN A 193 4.51 -4.79 21.99
C ASN A 193 4.47 -3.36 21.41
N PRO A 194 4.46 -2.31 22.26
CA PRO A 194 4.42 -0.91 21.80
C PRO A 194 5.78 -0.38 21.34
N ASP A 195 6.88 -1.14 21.48
CA ASP A 195 8.21 -0.66 21.12
C ASP A 195 8.34 -0.43 19.61
N GLY A 196 8.96 0.69 19.25
CA GLY A 196 9.17 1.05 17.84
C GLY A 196 7.96 1.62 17.12
N ILE A 197 6.86 1.89 17.83
CA ILE A 197 5.64 2.46 17.26
C ILE A 197 5.53 3.92 17.72
N GLU A 198 5.56 4.84 16.75
CA GLU A 198 5.50 6.28 17.04
C GLU A 198 4.07 6.75 17.36
N PHE A 199 3.07 6.16 16.70
CA PHE A 199 1.65 6.53 16.85
C PHE A 199 0.83 5.31 17.29
N PRO A 200 0.92 4.93 18.58
CA PRO A 200 0.18 3.79 19.09
C PRO A 200 -1.30 4.14 19.30
N ILE A 201 -2.19 3.27 18.88
CA ILE A 201 -3.64 3.35 19.14
C ILE A 201 -4.02 2.12 19.98
N PRO A 202 -4.12 2.24 21.30
CA PRO A 202 -4.54 1.13 22.15
C PRO A 202 -6.00 0.75 21.83
N GLY A 203 -6.24 -0.53 21.52
CA GLY A 203 -7.59 -0.97 21.20
C GLY A 203 -7.64 -2.41 20.70
N ASN A 204 -8.84 -2.94 20.60
CA ASN A 204 -9.12 -4.29 20.15
C ASN A 204 -8.77 -4.47 18.66
N ASP A 205 -8.01 -5.47 18.34
CA ASP A 205 -7.60 -5.84 16.97
C ASP A 205 -8.29 -7.11 16.43
N ASP A 206 -9.19 -7.74 17.25
CA ASP A 206 -9.93 -8.94 16.89
C ASP A 206 -11.36 -8.65 16.43
N ALA A 207 -12.02 -7.68 17.05
CA ALA A 207 -13.42 -7.38 16.79
C ALA A 207 -13.60 -6.67 15.45
N ARG A 208 -14.36 -7.26 14.51
CA ARG A 208 -14.61 -6.67 13.18
C ARG A 208 -15.17 -5.24 13.29
N ARG A 209 -16.10 -4.98 14.24
CA ARG A 209 -16.66 -3.63 14.45
C ARG A 209 -15.60 -2.59 14.83
N ALA A 210 -14.62 -2.99 15.66
CA ALA A 210 -13.52 -2.11 16.07
C ALA A 210 -12.60 -1.84 14.87
N ILE A 211 -12.27 -2.87 14.10
CA ILE A 211 -11.46 -2.76 12.87
C ILE A 211 -12.14 -1.84 11.85
N ASP A 212 -13.43 -2.05 11.58
CA ASP A 212 -14.21 -1.23 10.65
C ASP A 212 -14.26 0.23 11.12
N LEU A 213 -14.38 0.49 12.43
CA LEU A 213 -14.33 1.84 13.00
C LEU A 213 -12.98 2.52 12.69
N TYR A 214 -11.85 1.86 12.99
CA TYR A 214 -10.52 2.42 12.70
C TYR A 214 -10.33 2.69 11.21
N CYS A 215 -10.71 1.73 10.38
CA CYS A 215 -10.63 1.84 8.93
C CYS A 215 -11.45 3.02 8.39
N ASN A 216 -12.67 3.20 8.90
CA ASN A 216 -13.54 4.32 8.49
C ASN A 216 -12.97 5.67 8.94
N LEU A 217 -12.45 5.79 10.16
CA LEU A 217 -11.82 7.02 10.64
C LEU A 217 -10.61 7.41 9.80
N VAL A 218 -9.75 6.45 9.46
CA VAL A 218 -8.59 6.70 8.61
C VAL A 218 -9.03 7.07 7.19
N LYS A 219 -10.02 6.37 6.62
CA LYS A 219 -10.59 6.67 5.29
C LYS A 219 -11.11 8.11 5.23
N GLU A 220 -11.98 8.49 6.17
CA GLU A 220 -12.55 9.82 6.23
C GLU A 220 -11.47 10.90 6.40
N THR A 221 -10.46 10.63 7.22
CA THR A 221 -9.31 11.52 7.40
C THR A 221 -8.55 11.73 6.09
N ILE A 222 -8.30 10.66 5.33
CA ILE A 222 -7.63 10.73 4.02
C ILE A 222 -8.47 11.52 3.02
N GLU A 223 -9.77 11.29 2.98
CA GLU A 223 -10.68 12.03 2.08
C GLU A 223 -10.73 13.52 2.42
N ASN A 224 -10.79 13.86 3.71
CA ASN A 224 -10.77 15.25 4.18
C ASN A 224 -9.43 15.94 3.86
N ALA A 225 -8.30 15.22 4.01
CA ALA A 225 -6.99 15.74 3.65
C ALA A 225 -6.87 15.99 2.14
N LYS A 226 -7.36 15.08 1.30
CA LYS A 226 -7.40 15.26 -0.16
C LYS A 226 -8.26 16.46 -0.59
N LYS A 227 -9.42 16.66 0.06
CA LYS A 227 -10.31 17.81 -0.21
C LYS A 227 -9.67 19.14 0.21
N ALA A 228 -8.87 19.14 1.27
CA ALA A 228 -8.20 20.34 1.77
C ALA A 228 -6.93 20.72 0.99
N SER A 229 -6.35 19.78 0.25
CA SER A 229 -5.24 19.99 -0.68
C SER A 229 -5.76 19.99 -2.13
N PRO A 230 -6.54 20.99 -2.56
CA PRO A 230 -6.93 21.11 -3.95
C PRO A 230 -5.70 21.55 -4.73
N THR A 231 -5.28 20.76 -5.68
CA THR A 231 -4.35 21.16 -6.73
C THR A 231 -2.87 20.82 -6.53
N LYS A 232 -2.54 19.68 -7.03
CA LYS A 232 -1.41 19.46 -7.96
C LYS A 232 -1.52 18.05 -8.58
N MET A 233 -2.71 17.69 -9.04
CA MET A 233 -2.91 16.54 -9.94
C MET A 233 -3.29 17.04 -11.33
N GLU A 234 -2.48 17.94 -11.90
CA GLU A 234 -2.24 18.01 -13.33
C GLU A 234 -0.76 17.66 -13.49
N GLU A 235 -0.45 16.40 -13.69
CA GLU A 235 0.77 16.03 -14.40
C GLU A 235 0.62 16.66 -15.79
N LYS A 236 1.23 17.85 -15.97
CA LYS A 236 1.51 18.35 -17.30
C LYS A 236 2.30 17.25 -17.99
N PRO A 237 1.87 16.73 -19.15
CA PRO A 237 2.68 15.82 -19.91
C PRO A 237 4.03 16.50 -20.13
N ASN A 238 5.10 15.82 -19.79
CA ASN A 238 6.45 16.31 -19.97
C ASN A 238 6.63 16.67 -21.45
N VAL A 239 6.73 17.97 -21.74
CA VAL A 239 6.92 18.53 -23.08
C VAL A 239 8.24 18.05 -23.69
N ASP A 240 9.15 17.53 -22.85
CA ASP A 240 10.43 16.98 -23.29
C ASP A 240 10.32 15.59 -23.95
N ASP A 241 9.35 14.75 -23.55
CA ASP A 241 9.11 13.45 -24.20
C ASP A 241 8.41 13.56 -25.56
N ALA A 242 7.64 14.61 -25.78
CA ALA A 242 7.03 14.90 -27.09
C ALA A 242 8.08 15.37 -28.11
N LYS A 243 9.05 16.19 -27.67
CA LYS A 243 10.17 16.65 -28.55
C LYS A 243 11.18 15.55 -28.88
N ALA A 244 11.38 14.56 -27.97
CA ALA A 244 12.24 13.42 -28.23
C ALA A 244 11.61 12.46 -29.25
N LYS A 245 10.28 12.24 -29.19
CA LYS A 245 9.55 11.41 -30.17
C LYS A 245 9.43 12.05 -31.54
N GLU A 246 9.24 13.39 -31.63
CA GLU A 246 9.24 14.07 -32.92
C GLU A 246 10.62 14.13 -33.62
N LYS A 247 11.72 14.22 -32.85
CA LYS A 247 13.07 14.16 -33.43
C LYS A 247 13.40 12.75 -33.92
N SER A 248 13.00 11.70 -33.22
CA SER A 248 13.26 10.31 -33.64
C SER A 248 12.46 9.91 -34.88
N THR A 249 11.23 10.39 -35.05
CA THR A 249 10.39 10.10 -36.24
C THR A 249 10.86 10.87 -37.46
N LYS A 250 11.36 12.11 -37.32
CA LYS A 250 11.93 12.87 -38.46
C LYS A 250 13.23 12.25 -38.98
N THR A 251 14.13 11.80 -38.08
CA THR A 251 15.39 11.18 -38.47
C THR A 251 15.20 9.83 -39.15
N VAL A 252 14.19 9.04 -38.77
CA VAL A 252 13.90 7.76 -39.46
C VAL A 252 13.29 7.97 -40.82
N GLN A 253 12.44 8.97 -41.01
CA GLN A 253 11.86 9.30 -42.33
C GLN A 253 12.87 9.89 -43.32
N GLU A 254 13.86 10.64 -42.86
CA GLU A 254 14.97 11.13 -43.70
C GLU A 254 15.92 10.00 -44.13
N LEU A 255 16.28 9.08 -43.23
CA LEU A 255 17.12 7.91 -43.54
C LEU A 255 16.46 6.93 -44.52
N ASP A 256 15.14 6.79 -44.49
CA ASP A 256 14.43 5.94 -45.43
C ASP A 256 14.25 6.60 -46.81
N ARG A 257 14.19 7.94 -46.91
CA ARG A 257 14.20 8.67 -48.18
C ARG A 257 15.59 8.58 -48.87
N GLU A 258 16.67 8.81 -48.15
CA GLU A 258 18.03 8.68 -48.69
C GLU A 258 18.32 7.25 -49.21
N LYS A 259 17.80 6.20 -48.55
CA LYS A 259 17.92 4.81 -49.00
C LYS A 259 17.10 4.51 -50.26
N LEU A 260 15.95 5.15 -50.42
CA LEU A 260 15.12 5.04 -51.62
C LEU A 260 15.78 5.76 -52.80
N ASP A 261 16.27 6.99 -52.64
CA ASP A 261 16.94 7.76 -53.69
C ASP A 261 18.24 7.09 -54.13
N ALA A 262 19.01 6.48 -53.21
CA ALA A 262 20.19 5.70 -53.53
C ALA A 262 19.91 4.39 -54.33
N LYS A 263 18.72 3.79 -54.17
CA LYS A 263 18.27 2.65 -54.95
C LYS A 263 17.81 3.07 -56.36
N PHE A 264 17.12 4.19 -56.52
CA PHE A 264 16.67 4.70 -57.82
C PHE A 264 17.84 5.14 -58.69
N SER A 265 18.86 5.82 -58.13
CA SER A 265 20.03 6.24 -58.88
C SER A 265 20.95 5.07 -59.38
N LYS A 266 20.90 3.92 -58.72
CA LYS A 266 21.58 2.70 -59.15
C LYS A 266 20.86 1.97 -60.31
N THR A 267 19.51 2.07 -60.34
CA THR A 267 18.72 1.43 -61.41
C THR A 267 18.75 2.21 -62.72
N GLU A 268 18.98 3.53 -62.71
CA GLU A 268 19.18 4.31 -63.96
C GLU A 268 20.54 4.08 -64.62
N LYS A 269 21.61 3.84 -63.81
CA LYS A 269 22.95 3.53 -64.35
C LYS A 269 23.11 2.15 -65.00
N VAL A 270 22.15 1.22 -64.73
CA VAL A 270 22.16 -0.14 -65.34
C VAL A 270 21.35 -0.20 -66.64
N LYS A 271 20.57 0.83 -66.98
CA LYS A 271 19.81 0.90 -68.25
C LYS A 271 20.48 1.70 -69.35
N LEU A 272 21.72 2.20 -69.16
CA LEU A 272 22.47 3.03 -70.06
C LEU A 272 23.83 2.38 -70.49
N ASN A 273 24.03 1.05 -70.27
CA ASN A 273 25.12 0.27 -70.81
C ASN A 273 24.60 -0.94 -71.59
#